data_fc09445d8abb20d71035a40aed574500
#
_entry.id   fc09445d8abb20d71035a40aed574500
#
_cell.length_a   1.000
_cell.length_b   1.000
_cell.length_c   1.000
_cell.angle_alpha   90.00
_cell.angle_beta   90.00
_cell.angle_gamma   90.00
#
_symmetry.space_group_name_H-M   'P 1'
#
loop_
_entity.id
_entity.type
_entity.pdbx_description
1 polymer ?
#
loop_
_entity_poly.entity_id
_entity_poly.type
_entity_poly.pdbx_seq_one_letter_code
_entity_poly.pdbx_strand_id
1 'polypeptide(L)'
;KYNFKFDKKKLPIMLKKVKVKDLGFSGPTELKKIYEKIESSGLNLVSPEVAIYSRMLYLNQPTGEWLRFATPFEAMVDSDGVPHLPKLGKALGMNFIETYWSYPNAIFHPHNDFIVQSK
;
A
#
# COMPACT_ATOMS: atom_id res chain seq x y z
N LYS A 1 13.09 17.64 6.70
CA LYS A 1 12.98 16.62 7.72
C LYS A 1 11.52 16.29 8.00
N TYR A 2 11.18 15.01 7.93
CA TYR A 2 9.85 14.58 8.26
C TYR A 2 9.69 14.43 9.76
N ASN A 3 8.59 14.96 10.26
CA ASN A 3 8.15 14.69 11.61
C ASN A 3 6.93 13.81 11.54
N PHE A 4 7.11 12.53 11.80
CA PHE A 4 5.99 11.62 11.84
C PHE A 4 5.38 11.65 13.21
N LYS A 5 4.12 12.04 13.26
CA LYS A 5 3.37 11.98 14.50
C LYS A 5 2.37 10.86 14.39
N PHE A 6 2.61 9.80 15.11
CA PHE A 6 1.61 8.76 15.24
C PHE A 6 0.70 9.13 16.39
N ASP A 7 -0.57 9.04 16.13
CA ASP A 7 -1.56 9.16 17.20
C ASP A 7 -1.40 7.94 18.09
N LYS A 8 -0.95 8.15 19.33
CA LYS A 8 -0.71 7.07 20.27
C LYS A 8 -1.95 6.24 20.55
N LYS A 9 -3.14 6.82 20.34
CA LYS A 9 -4.39 6.09 20.51
C LYS A 9 -4.62 5.06 19.42
N LYS A 10 -3.92 5.20 18.28
CA LYS A 10 -4.03 4.27 17.17
C LYS A 10 -2.91 3.24 17.14
N LEU A 11 -1.97 3.30 18.08
CA LEU A 11 -0.88 2.34 18.16
C LEU A 11 -1.24 1.20 19.10
N PRO A 12 -0.75 -0.01 18.82
CA PRO A 12 0.07 -0.38 17.66
C PRO A 12 -0.78 -0.48 16.40
N ILE A 13 -0.16 -0.11 15.26
CA ILE A 13 -0.79 -0.29 13.95
C ILE A 13 -0.47 -1.70 13.49
N MET A 14 -1.51 -2.44 13.16
CA MET A 14 -1.36 -3.81 12.68
C MET A 14 -1.52 -3.83 11.17
N LEU A 15 -0.42 -4.11 10.48
CA LEU A 15 -0.41 -4.18 9.03
C LEU A 15 -0.58 -5.61 8.58
N LYS A 16 -1.22 -5.78 7.43
CA LYS A 16 -1.45 -7.09 6.85
C LYS A 16 -1.13 -7.03 5.36
N LYS A 17 -0.39 -8.03 4.89
CA LYS A 17 -0.13 -8.19 3.46
C LYS A 17 -1.23 -9.07 2.88
N VAL A 18 -1.91 -8.58 1.85
CA VAL A 18 -2.96 -9.34 1.16
C VAL A 18 -2.65 -9.34 -0.33
N LYS A 19 -2.87 -10.48 -0.97
CA LYS A 19 -2.83 -10.54 -2.43
C LYS A 19 -4.21 -10.20 -2.97
N VAL A 20 -4.26 -9.69 -4.19
CA VAL A 20 -5.54 -9.40 -4.84
C VAL A 20 -6.40 -10.66 -4.86
N LYS A 21 -5.80 -11.83 -5.12
CA LYS A 21 -6.55 -13.09 -5.10
C LYS A 21 -7.14 -13.43 -3.74
N ASP A 22 -6.47 -13.01 -2.65
CA ASP A 22 -6.97 -13.26 -1.30
C ASP A 22 -8.26 -12.50 -1.01
N LEU A 23 -8.52 -11.45 -1.79
CA LEU A 23 -9.75 -10.68 -1.70
C LEU A 23 -10.87 -11.24 -2.57
N GLY A 24 -10.61 -12.36 -3.24
CA GLY A 24 -11.61 -13.06 -4.05
C GLY A 24 -11.56 -12.75 -5.53
N PHE A 25 -10.55 -12.05 -6.01
CA PHE A 25 -10.44 -11.71 -7.42
C PHE A 25 -9.52 -12.69 -8.15
N SER A 26 -10.03 -13.31 -9.20
CA SER A 26 -9.31 -14.34 -9.95
C SER A 26 -8.67 -13.83 -11.23
N GLY A 27 -8.87 -12.56 -11.57
CA GLY A 27 -8.34 -11.95 -12.80
C GLY A 27 -7.97 -10.49 -12.56
N PRO A 28 -7.57 -9.79 -13.65
CA PRO A 28 -7.24 -8.35 -13.56
C PRO A 28 -8.41 -7.56 -12.98
N THR A 29 -8.12 -6.67 -12.05
CA THR A 29 -9.16 -5.97 -11.28
C THR A 29 -8.79 -4.51 -11.10
N GLU A 30 -9.78 -3.62 -11.23
CA GLU A 30 -9.59 -2.20 -11.01
C GLU A 30 -9.34 -1.90 -9.53
N LEU A 31 -8.46 -0.94 -9.28
CA LEU A 31 -8.07 -0.57 -7.92
C LEU A 31 -9.25 -0.17 -7.05
N LYS A 32 -10.23 0.54 -7.62
CA LYS A 32 -11.41 0.95 -6.85
C LYS A 32 -12.17 -0.26 -6.30
N LYS A 33 -12.24 -1.34 -7.06
CA LYS A 33 -12.90 -2.57 -6.59
C LYS A 33 -12.09 -3.27 -5.53
N ILE A 34 -10.76 -3.23 -5.67
CA ILE A 34 -9.87 -3.79 -4.64
C ILE A 34 -10.05 -3.03 -3.33
N TYR A 35 -10.08 -1.70 -3.39
CA TYR A 35 -10.28 -0.88 -2.19
C TYR A 35 -11.65 -1.11 -1.55
N GLU A 36 -12.70 -1.22 -2.37
CA GLU A 36 -14.04 -1.52 -1.85
C GLU A 36 -14.04 -2.86 -1.11
N LYS A 37 -13.35 -3.86 -1.66
CA LYS A 37 -13.29 -5.17 -1.04
C LYS A 37 -12.46 -5.15 0.25
N ILE A 38 -11.38 -4.39 0.28
CA ILE A 38 -10.58 -4.23 1.49
C ILE A 38 -11.48 -3.69 2.61
N GLU A 39 -12.21 -2.63 2.35
CA GLU A 39 -13.05 -2.01 3.37
C GLU A 39 -14.24 -2.87 3.75
N SER A 40 -14.86 -3.55 2.79
CA SER A 40 -15.99 -4.44 3.09
C SER A 40 -15.56 -5.71 3.83
N SER A 41 -14.27 -6.04 3.77
CA SER A 41 -13.72 -7.19 4.50
C SER A 41 -13.33 -6.84 5.94
N GLY A 42 -13.58 -5.63 6.37
CA GLY A 42 -13.23 -5.21 7.73
C GLY A 42 -11.79 -4.74 7.88
N LEU A 43 -11.11 -4.47 6.77
CA LEU A 43 -9.75 -3.94 6.77
C LEU A 43 -9.79 -2.44 6.44
N ASN A 44 -8.71 -1.75 6.75
CA ASN A 44 -8.61 -0.31 6.48
C ASN A 44 -7.52 -0.02 5.46
N LEU A 45 -7.69 1.06 4.72
CA LEU A 45 -6.62 1.65 3.95
C LEU A 45 -5.60 2.27 4.91
N VAL A 46 -4.40 2.55 4.42
CA VAL A 46 -3.32 3.06 5.25
C VAL A 46 -2.92 4.47 4.81
N SER A 47 -2.34 5.24 5.73
CA SER A 47 -1.81 6.55 5.38
C SER A 47 -0.42 6.40 4.76
N PRO A 48 0.01 7.36 3.91
CA PRO A 48 1.34 7.29 3.28
C PRO A 48 2.50 7.24 4.27
N GLU A 49 2.36 7.86 5.43
CA GLU A 49 3.41 7.85 6.46
C GLU A 49 3.75 6.44 6.90
N VAL A 50 2.76 5.55 6.90
CA VAL A 50 2.96 4.15 7.27
C VAL A 50 3.98 3.49 6.33
N ALA A 51 3.93 3.80 5.03
CA ALA A 51 4.87 3.23 4.07
C ALA A 51 6.30 3.72 4.33
N ILE A 52 6.46 5.01 4.62
CA ILE A 52 7.78 5.57 4.89
C ILE A 52 8.37 4.95 6.16
N TYR A 53 7.55 4.83 7.20
CA TYR A 53 7.97 4.22 8.44
C TYR A 53 8.33 2.75 8.24
N SER A 54 7.52 2.04 7.46
CA SER A 54 7.78 0.64 7.14
C SER A 54 9.09 0.47 6.39
N ARG A 55 9.43 1.40 5.48
CA ARG A 55 10.71 1.33 4.77
C ARG A 55 11.89 1.40 5.73
N MET A 56 11.77 2.21 6.78
CA MET A 56 12.82 2.36 7.77
C MET A 56 13.00 1.10 8.63
N LEU A 57 11.95 0.33 8.82
CA LEU A 57 11.97 -0.84 9.69
C LEU A 57 12.17 -2.16 8.95
N TYR A 58 11.72 -2.26 7.70
CA TYR A 58 11.74 -3.50 6.95
C TYR A 58 13.04 -3.60 6.14
N LEU A 59 14.12 -3.90 6.83
CA LEU A 59 15.47 -3.88 6.25
C LEU A 59 15.82 -5.18 5.51
N ASN A 60 15.18 -6.29 5.86
CA ASN A 60 15.48 -7.59 5.26
C ASN A 60 14.46 -8.01 4.21
N GLN A 61 13.86 -7.04 3.54
CA GLN A 61 12.92 -7.33 2.47
C GLN A 61 13.58 -8.19 1.39
N PRO A 62 12.93 -9.27 0.94
CA PRO A 62 13.50 -10.10 -0.12
C PRO A 62 13.54 -9.37 -1.46
N THR A 63 14.56 -9.66 -2.25
CA THR A 63 14.64 -9.17 -3.62
C THR A 63 13.45 -9.72 -4.41
N GLY A 64 12.81 -8.85 -5.17
CA GLY A 64 11.66 -9.23 -6.00
C GLY A 64 10.32 -9.09 -5.31
N GLU A 65 10.29 -8.80 -4.02
CA GLU A 65 9.03 -8.50 -3.35
C GLU A 65 8.66 -7.03 -3.59
N TRP A 66 7.43 -6.80 -3.99
CA TRP A 66 6.90 -5.45 -4.22
C TRP A 66 5.66 -5.27 -3.35
N LEU A 67 5.74 -4.35 -2.41
CA LEU A 67 4.63 -4.10 -1.48
C LEU A 67 4.01 -2.74 -1.82
N ARG A 68 2.78 -2.77 -2.31
CA ARG A 68 1.99 -1.57 -2.59
C ARG A 68 1.15 -1.27 -1.37
N PHE A 69 1.25 -0.03 -0.88
CA PHE A 69 0.48 0.37 0.29
C PHE A 69 -0.84 0.95 -0.19
N ALA A 70 -1.94 0.39 0.30
CA ALA A 70 -3.28 0.78 -0.12
C ALA A 70 -3.68 2.10 0.53
N THR A 71 -3.15 3.20 0.02
CA THR A 71 -3.46 4.54 0.51
C THR A 71 -4.69 5.09 -0.20
N PRO A 72 -5.48 5.94 0.48
CA PRO A 72 -6.64 6.57 -0.17
C PRO A 72 -6.24 7.33 -1.43
N PHE A 73 -7.15 7.38 -2.41
CA PHE A 73 -6.87 8.01 -3.70
C PHE A 73 -6.43 9.46 -3.58
N GLU A 74 -6.95 10.17 -2.58
CA GLU A 74 -6.65 11.59 -2.39
C GLU A 74 -5.41 11.85 -1.54
N ALA A 75 -4.77 10.82 -0.99
CA ALA A 75 -3.70 10.99 -0.01
C ALA A 75 -2.38 11.44 -0.63
N MET A 76 -2.10 11.03 -1.85
CA MET A 76 -0.86 11.40 -2.54
C MET A 76 -1.17 11.79 -3.97
N VAL A 77 -1.51 13.05 -4.16
CA VAL A 77 -1.86 13.58 -5.49
C VAL A 77 -0.79 14.58 -5.88
N ASP A 78 -0.21 14.42 -7.08
CA ASP A 78 0.83 15.33 -7.54
C ASP A 78 0.23 16.64 -8.09
N SER A 79 1.10 17.52 -8.59
CA SER A 79 0.67 18.83 -9.08
C SER A 79 -0.22 18.75 -10.31
N ASP A 80 -0.21 17.64 -11.03
CA ASP A 80 -1.05 17.42 -12.21
C ASP A 80 -2.36 16.72 -11.86
N GLY A 81 -2.62 16.49 -10.57
CA GLY A 81 -3.83 15.81 -10.13
C GLY A 81 -3.76 14.28 -10.25
N VAL A 82 -2.57 13.72 -10.45
CA VAL A 82 -2.40 12.28 -10.62
C VAL A 82 -2.25 11.62 -9.26
N PRO A 83 -3.11 10.64 -8.92
CA PRO A 83 -2.99 9.94 -7.64
C PRO A 83 -1.87 8.91 -7.67
N HIS A 84 -1.21 8.74 -6.54
CA HIS A 84 -0.12 7.79 -6.35
C HIS A 84 -0.31 7.00 -5.07
N LEU A 85 0.32 5.83 -5.02
CA LEU A 85 0.46 5.07 -3.78
C LEU A 85 1.93 4.73 -3.57
N PRO A 86 2.38 4.55 -2.31
CA PRO A 86 3.76 4.15 -2.05
C PRO A 86 3.97 2.67 -2.35
N LYS A 87 5.16 2.34 -2.83
CA LYS A 87 5.54 0.97 -3.13
C LYS A 87 6.95 0.72 -2.60
N LEU A 88 7.10 -0.32 -1.78
CA LEU A 88 8.38 -0.73 -1.25
C LEU A 88 8.93 -1.90 -2.05
N GLY A 89 10.22 -1.85 -2.36
CA GLY A 89 10.86 -2.92 -3.08
C GLY A 89 12.33 -3.07 -2.71
N LYS A 90 12.93 -4.11 -3.24
CA LYS A 90 14.36 -4.35 -3.13
C LYS A 90 14.89 -4.87 -4.45
N ALA A 91 15.92 -4.21 -4.95
CA ALA A 91 16.59 -4.63 -6.18
C ALA A 91 18.06 -4.28 -6.08
N LEU A 92 18.91 -5.13 -6.67
CA LEU A 92 20.36 -4.91 -6.70
C LEU A 92 20.94 -4.66 -5.30
N GLY A 93 20.41 -5.36 -4.29
CA GLY A 93 20.90 -5.24 -2.92
C GLY A 93 20.45 -3.97 -2.21
N MET A 94 19.60 -3.15 -2.81
CA MET A 94 19.17 -1.88 -2.22
C MET A 94 17.68 -1.91 -1.89
N ASN A 95 17.36 -1.46 -0.68
CA ASN A 95 15.97 -1.23 -0.28
C ASN A 95 15.56 0.17 -0.74
N PHE A 96 14.38 0.27 -1.34
CA PHE A 96 13.91 1.56 -1.81
C PHE A 96 12.41 1.69 -1.65
N ILE A 97 11.96 2.95 -1.72
CA ILE A 97 10.55 3.30 -1.75
C ILE A 97 10.32 4.16 -2.99
N GLU A 98 9.24 3.87 -3.69
CA GLU A 98 8.86 4.65 -4.86
C GLU A 98 7.36 4.81 -4.85
N THR A 99 6.82 5.50 -5.85
CA THR A 99 5.37 5.65 -5.99
C THR A 99 4.91 4.96 -7.25
N TYR A 100 3.63 4.58 -7.24
CA TYR A 100 2.99 3.98 -8.39
C TYR A 100 1.65 4.67 -8.62
N TRP A 101 1.24 4.73 -9.86
CA TRP A 101 -0.04 5.34 -10.19
C TRP A 101 -1.18 4.58 -9.53
N SER A 102 -2.09 5.33 -8.90
CA SER A 102 -3.21 4.75 -8.18
C SER A 102 -4.54 5.31 -8.65
N TYR A 103 -4.71 5.41 -9.96
CA TYR A 103 -6.01 5.76 -10.51
C TYR A 103 -7.05 4.72 -10.08
N PRO A 104 -8.30 5.14 -9.82
CA PRO A 104 -9.34 4.18 -9.47
C PRO A 104 -9.53 3.06 -10.48
N ASN A 105 -9.26 3.32 -11.76
CA ASN A 105 -9.37 2.31 -12.81
C ASN A 105 -8.05 1.65 -13.17
N ALA A 106 -6.99 1.87 -12.38
CA ALA A 106 -5.72 1.17 -12.59
C ALA A 106 -5.92 -0.33 -12.34
N ILE A 107 -5.30 -1.15 -13.18
CA ILE A 107 -5.51 -2.58 -13.16
C ILE A 107 -4.39 -3.28 -12.41
N PHE A 108 -4.77 -4.17 -11.50
CA PHE A 108 -3.83 -5.01 -10.75
C PHE A 108 -4.22 -6.48 -10.94
N HIS A 109 -3.25 -7.35 -10.73
CA HIS A 109 -3.40 -8.78 -11.02
C HIS A 109 -3.50 -9.58 -9.73
N PRO A 110 -4.03 -10.82 -9.80
CA PRO A 110 -4.27 -11.63 -8.58
C PRO A 110 -3.03 -11.84 -7.71
N HIS A 111 -1.84 -11.85 -8.30
CA HIS A 111 -0.60 -12.08 -7.55
C HIS A 111 0.00 -10.81 -6.94
N ASN A 112 -0.57 -9.65 -7.20
CA ASN A 112 -0.04 -8.40 -6.65
C ASN A 112 -0.34 -8.30 -5.15
N ASP A 113 0.64 -7.80 -4.40
CA ASP A 113 0.56 -7.66 -2.95
C ASP A 113 0.21 -6.23 -2.55
N PHE A 114 -0.72 -6.11 -1.61
CA PHE A 114 -1.08 -4.82 -1.01
C PHE A 114 -0.90 -4.89 0.49
N ILE A 115 -0.46 -3.79 1.08
CA ILE A 115 -0.41 -3.63 2.54
C ILE A 115 -1.63 -2.84 2.96
N VAL A 116 -2.36 -3.41 3.91
CA VAL A 116 -3.57 -2.82 4.48
C VAL A 116 -3.43 -2.83 5.99
N GLN A 117 -4.37 -2.20 6.68
CA GLN A 117 -4.37 -2.14 8.13
C GLN A 117 -5.50 -2.99 8.68
N SER A 118 -5.18 -3.85 9.65
CA SER A 118 -6.18 -4.59 10.40
C SER A 118 -6.93 -3.64 11.33
N LYS A 119 -8.20 -3.91 11.52
CA LYS A 119 -8.99 -3.16 12.50
C LYS A 119 -8.74 -3.64 13.90
#